data_86693c7cdab5c4456ac40c1a10bb8318
#
_entry.id   86693c7cdab5c4456ac40c1a10bb8318
#
_cell.length_a   1.000
_cell.length_b   1.000
_cell.length_c   1.000
_cell.angle_alpha   90.00
_cell.angle_beta   90.00
_cell.angle_gamma   90.00
#
_symmetry.space_group_name_H-M   'P 1'
#
loop_
_entity.id
_entity.type
_entity.pdbx_description
1 polymer ?
#
loop_
_entity_poly.entity_id
_entity_poly.type
_entity_poly.pdbx_seq_one_letter_code
_entity_poly.pdbx_strand_id
1 'polypeptide(L)'
;MAMEGNGPTEGTLLKMDLIVAGANPLATDMVASSLMGFEASEVPTFAWANKAGLGPTELEEIEIRGQKPEAVRRQFVKPQIRAWNSIRDLWGAKEI
;
A
#
# COMPACT_ATOMS: atom_id res chain seq x y z
N MET A 1 -9.27 -0.99 13.59
CA MET A 1 -8.98 -2.34 13.10
C MET A 1 -8.71 -2.35 11.62
N ALA A 2 -7.84 -3.24 11.17
CA ALA A 2 -7.54 -3.44 9.76
C ALA A 2 -8.09 -4.79 9.29
N MET A 3 -8.00 -5.06 8.00
CA MET A 3 -8.48 -6.31 7.42
C MET A 3 -7.47 -6.80 6.38
N GLU A 4 -7.21 -8.09 6.38
CA GLU A 4 -6.32 -8.72 5.41
C GLU A 4 -7.09 -9.71 4.53
N GLY A 5 -6.50 -10.09 3.40
CA GLY A 5 -7.09 -11.01 2.45
C GLY A 5 -8.09 -10.33 1.51
N ASN A 6 -9.17 -11.01 1.21
CA ASN A 6 -10.19 -10.56 0.26
C ASN A 6 -11.32 -9.80 0.96
N GLY A 7 -11.01 -8.64 1.53
CA GLY A 7 -12.05 -7.80 2.10
C GLY A 7 -12.95 -7.18 1.03
N PRO A 8 -14.07 -6.59 1.46
CA PRO A 8 -14.54 -6.55 2.84
C PRO A 8 -15.33 -7.79 3.28
N THR A 9 -15.76 -8.65 2.35
CA THR A 9 -16.66 -9.76 2.67
C THR A 9 -15.95 -11.02 3.14
N GLU A 10 -14.74 -11.27 2.67
CA GLU A 10 -13.99 -12.51 2.94
C GLU A 10 -12.66 -12.24 3.64
N GLY A 11 -12.48 -11.03 4.17
CA GLY A 11 -11.25 -10.70 4.87
C GLY A 11 -11.26 -11.09 6.33
N THR A 12 -10.09 -11.14 6.92
CA THR A 12 -9.89 -11.41 8.34
C THR A 12 -9.47 -10.14 9.06
N LEU A 13 -10.11 -9.84 10.18
CA LEU A 13 -9.79 -8.64 10.97
C LEU A 13 -8.43 -8.77 11.66
N LEU A 14 -7.71 -7.67 11.71
CA LEU A 14 -6.38 -7.59 12.27
C LEU A 14 -6.26 -6.32 13.10
N LYS A 15 -5.73 -6.45 14.32
CA LYS A 15 -5.55 -5.31 15.20
C LYS A 15 -4.21 -4.64 14.90
N MET A 16 -4.24 -3.40 14.42
CA MET A 16 -3.05 -2.60 14.16
C MET A 16 -2.85 -1.48 15.18
N ASP A 17 -3.93 -0.88 15.66
CA ASP A 17 -3.90 0.23 16.62
C ASP A 17 -2.95 1.34 16.16
N LEU A 18 -3.08 1.75 14.92
CA LEU A 18 -2.14 2.66 14.27
C LEU A 18 -2.87 3.73 13.48
N ILE A 19 -2.36 4.95 13.55
CA ILE A 19 -2.82 6.06 12.72
C ILE A 19 -1.64 6.51 11.86
N VAL A 20 -1.88 6.65 10.57
CA VAL A 20 -0.90 7.17 9.61
C VAL A 20 -1.46 8.46 9.03
N ALA A 21 -0.69 9.52 9.08
CA ALA A 21 -1.12 10.83 8.57
C ALA A 21 0.01 11.51 7.82
N GLY A 22 -0.33 12.28 6.79
CA GLY A 22 0.66 13.01 6.03
C GLY A 22 0.03 14.02 5.08
N ALA A 23 0.82 14.99 4.65
CA ALA A 23 0.35 16.05 3.77
C ALA A 23 0.27 15.61 2.29
N ASN A 24 1.12 14.67 1.88
CA ASN A 24 1.10 14.15 0.52
C ASN A 24 0.34 12.82 0.49
N PRO A 25 -0.79 12.73 -0.25
CA PRO A 25 -1.61 11.52 -0.26
C PRO A 25 -0.86 10.27 -0.75
N LEU A 26 -0.06 10.40 -1.80
CA LEU A 26 0.69 9.26 -2.33
C LEU A 26 1.74 8.77 -1.33
N ALA A 27 2.49 9.68 -0.71
CA ALA A 27 3.48 9.31 0.29
C ALA A 27 2.82 8.61 1.48
N THR A 28 1.67 9.11 1.94
CA THR A 28 0.93 8.53 3.05
C THR A 28 0.48 7.10 2.73
N ASP A 29 -0.07 6.90 1.53
CA ASP A 29 -0.53 5.58 1.10
C ASP A 29 0.63 4.61 0.89
N MET A 30 1.75 5.08 0.37
CA MET A 30 2.94 4.24 0.19
C MET A 30 3.47 3.73 1.53
N VAL A 31 3.54 4.62 2.52
CA VAL A 31 3.97 4.21 3.87
C VAL A 31 2.97 3.23 4.48
N ALA A 32 1.68 3.53 4.41
CA ALA A 32 0.64 2.64 4.95
C ALA A 32 0.70 1.26 4.31
N SER A 33 0.88 1.18 2.99
CA SER A 33 1.00 -0.11 2.29
C SER A 33 2.25 -0.87 2.72
N SER A 34 3.36 -0.19 2.93
CA SER A 34 4.59 -0.83 3.40
C SER A 34 4.44 -1.41 4.80
N LEU A 35 3.67 -0.75 5.66
CA LEU A 35 3.37 -1.26 7.00
C LEU A 35 2.52 -2.53 6.98
N MET A 36 1.78 -2.74 5.91
CA MET A 36 1.00 -3.96 5.67
C MET A 36 1.82 -5.06 4.99
N GLY A 37 3.07 -4.79 4.64
CA GLY A 37 3.94 -5.77 3.99
C GLY A 37 3.86 -5.76 2.47
N PHE A 38 3.23 -4.77 1.87
CA PHE A 38 3.17 -4.66 0.41
C PHE A 38 4.38 -3.89 -0.12
N GLU A 39 4.89 -4.32 -1.27
CA GLU A 39 5.82 -3.54 -2.05
C GLU A 39 5.06 -2.49 -2.85
N ALA A 40 5.67 -1.32 -3.08
CA ALA A 40 5.01 -0.27 -3.86
C ALA A 40 4.64 -0.75 -5.27
N SER A 41 5.47 -1.61 -5.85
CA SER A 41 5.22 -2.19 -7.18
C SER A 41 3.98 -3.10 -7.24
N GLU A 42 3.51 -3.57 -6.09
CA GLU A 42 2.32 -4.41 -6.03
C GLU A 42 1.01 -3.62 -6.04
N VAL A 43 1.09 -2.29 -5.90
CA VAL A 43 -0.10 -1.43 -5.84
C VAL A 43 -0.18 -0.60 -7.12
N PRO A 44 -1.05 -0.96 -8.07
CA PRO A 44 -1.07 -0.32 -9.41
C PRO A 44 -1.32 1.19 -9.38
N THR A 45 -2.11 1.67 -8.44
CA THR A 45 -2.40 3.10 -8.32
C THR A 45 -1.15 3.94 -8.06
N PHE A 46 -0.15 3.36 -7.40
CA PHE A 46 1.10 4.08 -7.12
C PHE A 46 1.88 4.36 -8.40
N ALA A 47 1.94 3.40 -9.31
CA ALA A 47 2.61 3.58 -10.59
C ALA A 47 1.96 4.71 -11.40
N TRP A 48 0.63 4.74 -11.44
CA TRP A 48 -0.11 5.80 -12.14
C TRP A 48 0.10 7.16 -11.49
N ALA A 49 0.08 7.22 -10.15
CA ALA A 49 0.30 8.46 -9.44
C ALA A 49 1.73 8.99 -9.63
N ASN A 50 2.71 8.11 -9.63
CA ASN A 50 4.12 8.49 -9.91
C ASN A 50 4.26 9.05 -11.31
N LYS A 51 3.63 8.41 -12.29
CA LYS A 51 3.66 8.87 -13.67
C LYS A 51 3.03 10.25 -13.83
N ALA A 52 2.02 10.55 -13.02
CA ALA A 52 1.37 11.85 -13.01
C ALA A 52 2.14 12.91 -12.20
N GLY A 53 3.23 12.54 -11.54
CA GLY A 53 4.04 13.47 -10.75
C GLY A 53 3.41 13.88 -9.43
N LEU A 54 2.58 13.02 -8.84
CA LEU A 54 1.80 13.39 -7.65
C LEU A 54 2.55 13.19 -6.33
N GLY A 55 3.72 12.60 -6.35
CA GLY A 55 4.48 12.38 -5.12
C GLY A 55 5.76 11.61 -5.35
N PRO A 56 6.36 11.05 -4.27
CA PRO A 56 7.62 10.34 -4.37
C PRO A 56 7.49 9.06 -5.18
N THR A 57 8.59 8.63 -5.79
CA THR A 57 8.64 7.38 -6.53
C THR A 57 9.07 6.20 -5.67
N GLU A 58 9.80 6.47 -4.59
CA GLU A 58 10.33 5.44 -3.71
C GLU A 58 10.14 5.82 -2.24
N LEU A 59 10.04 4.80 -1.38
CA LEU A 59 9.87 5.00 0.06
C LEU A 59 11.01 5.78 0.69
N GLU A 60 12.22 5.62 0.19
CA GLU A 60 13.41 6.28 0.71
C GLU A 60 13.34 7.81 0.60
N GLU A 61 12.51 8.32 -0.29
CA GLU A 61 12.29 9.76 -0.45
C GLU A 61 11.37 10.35 0.61
N ILE A 62 10.73 9.50 1.41
CA ILE A 62 9.72 9.92 2.38
C ILE A 62 10.33 10.08 3.76
N GLU A 63 10.17 11.26 4.36
CA GLU A 63 10.55 11.49 5.75
C GLU A 63 9.46 10.95 6.66
N ILE A 64 9.79 9.99 7.50
CA ILE A 64 8.85 9.36 8.44
C ILE A 64 9.16 9.82 9.85
N ARG A 65 8.15 10.36 10.53
CA ARG A 65 8.25 10.80 11.91
C ARG A 65 7.36 9.96 12.81
N GLY A 66 7.78 9.81 14.05
CA GLY A 66 7.06 9.01 15.04
C GLY A 66 7.63 7.61 15.15
N GLN A 67 6.77 6.61 15.22
CA GLN A 67 7.24 5.23 15.37
C GLN A 67 7.96 4.74 14.11
N LYS A 68 9.00 3.95 14.32
CA LYS A 68 9.74 3.37 13.20
C LYS A 68 8.89 2.33 12.49
N PRO A 69 8.88 2.33 11.15
CA PRO A 69 8.08 1.38 10.39
C PRO A 69 8.36 -0.07 10.77
N GLU A 70 9.62 -0.41 11.00
CA GLU A 70 10.04 -1.78 11.36
C GLU A 70 9.41 -2.25 12.67
N ALA A 71 9.08 -1.34 13.58
CA ALA A 71 8.51 -1.67 14.88
C ALA A 71 7.01 -2.00 14.80
N VAL A 72 6.31 -1.48 13.79
CA VAL A 72 4.84 -1.59 13.68
C VAL A 72 4.39 -2.37 12.46
N ARG A 73 5.30 -2.70 11.57
CA ARG A 73 5.00 -3.42 10.34
C ARG A 73 4.46 -4.82 10.62
N ARG A 74 3.44 -5.22 9.85
CA ARG A 74 2.89 -6.57 9.85
C ARG A 74 2.69 -7.05 8.43
N GLN A 75 2.93 -8.34 8.20
CA GLN A 75 2.67 -8.94 6.90
C GLN A 75 1.20 -9.32 6.82
N PHE A 76 0.43 -8.57 6.03
CA PHE A 76 -0.97 -8.88 5.77
C PHE A 76 -1.07 -10.01 4.75
N VAL A 77 -2.11 -10.81 4.88
CA VAL A 77 -2.47 -11.78 3.84
C VAL A 77 -2.94 -10.99 2.63
N LYS A 78 -2.31 -11.24 1.49
CA LYS A 78 -2.64 -10.52 0.25
C LYS A 78 -3.95 -11.01 -0.34
N PRO A 79 -4.67 -10.14 -1.09
CA PRO A 79 -5.84 -10.58 -1.85
C PRO A 79 -5.47 -11.69 -2.82
N GLN A 80 -6.45 -12.48 -3.25
CA GLN A 80 -6.19 -13.55 -4.20
C GLN A 80 -5.63 -12.99 -5.51
N ILE A 81 -4.57 -13.62 -5.97
CA ILE A 81 -3.79 -13.19 -7.13
C ILE A 81 -4.65 -13.00 -8.38
N ARG A 82 -5.66 -13.86 -8.56
CA ARG A 82 -6.53 -13.82 -9.75
C ARG A 82 -7.21 -12.47 -9.92
N ALA A 83 -7.86 -11.96 -8.89
CA ALA A 83 -8.52 -10.67 -8.94
C ALA A 83 -7.50 -9.53 -9.06
N TRP A 84 -6.39 -9.65 -8.35
CA TRP A 84 -5.32 -8.67 -8.35
C TRP A 84 -4.71 -8.51 -9.74
N ASN A 85 -4.40 -9.62 -10.41
CA ASN A 85 -3.82 -9.59 -11.75
C ASN A 85 -4.80 -8.99 -12.77
N SER A 86 -6.10 -9.30 -12.64
CA SER A 86 -7.12 -8.73 -13.51
C SER A 86 -7.19 -7.20 -13.41
N ILE A 87 -7.14 -6.69 -12.20
CA ILE A 87 -7.13 -5.24 -11.97
C ILE A 87 -5.87 -4.61 -12.56
N ARG A 88 -4.72 -5.22 -12.30
CA ARG A 88 -3.44 -4.73 -12.80
C ARG A 88 -3.40 -4.70 -14.32
N ASP A 89 -3.86 -5.76 -14.96
CA ASP A 89 -3.89 -5.86 -16.42
C ASP A 89 -4.86 -4.85 -17.04
N LEU A 90 -6.02 -4.68 -16.42
CA LEU A 90 -7.02 -3.71 -16.87
C LEU A 90 -6.47 -2.28 -16.84
N TRP A 91 -5.66 -1.95 -15.85
CA TRP A 91 -5.10 -0.61 -15.70
C TRP A 91 -3.78 -0.42 -16.44
N GLY A 92 -3.24 -1.45 -17.08
CA GLY A 92 -1.99 -1.37 -17.81
C GLY A 92 -0.77 -1.12 -16.94
N ALA A 93 -0.83 -1.49 -15.66
CA ALA A 93 0.22 -1.18 -14.69
C ALA A 93 1.57 -1.80 -15.08
N LYS A 94 1.57 -2.95 -15.74
CA LYS A 94 2.81 -3.62 -16.15
C LYS A 94 3.55 -2.89 -17.29
N GLU A 95 2.91 -1.93 -17.93
CA GLU A 95 3.51 -1.13 -18.99
C GLU A 95 4.10 0.19 -18.48
N ILE A 96 3.91 0.46 -17.23
CA ILE A 96 4.38 1.67 -16.57
C ILE A 96 5.75 1.44 -15.95
#